data_9cb5a7d9743599fada8b7952512391de
#
_entry.id   9cb5a7d9743599fada8b7952512391de
#
_cell.length_a   1.000
_cell.length_b   1.000
_cell.length_c   1.000
_cell.angle_alpha   90.00
_cell.angle_beta   90.00
_cell.angle_gamma   90.00
#
_symmetry.space_group_name_H-M   'P 1'
#
loop_
_entity.id
_entity.type
_entity.pdbx_description
1 polymer ?
#
loop_
_entity_poly.entity_id
_entity_poly.type
_entity_poly.pdbx_seq_one_letter_code
_entity_poly.pdbx_strand_id
1 'polypeptide(L)'
;MKFTTPQDLHNYRKECETSRKNGKTEVIISTDATCCVLRGSREVAETFQQAIDAAGLTDQIELRLTGCLGFCEIEPIVIIKDKQVLYQKVAPKDVQEIVEETIQKGNLLERLLYVDPTTKEKKQNREEIPFYQKQLRWVLGLNEEIEPTSIDDYIANSG
;
A
#
# COMPACT_ATOMS: atom_id res chain seq x y z
N MET A 1 20.63 11.75 12.92
CA MET A 1 21.01 12.93 12.12
C MET A 1 20.62 14.19 12.88
N LYS A 2 21.36 15.31 12.79
CA LYS A 2 21.04 16.57 13.48
C LYS A 2 21.01 17.68 12.43
N PHE A 3 19.85 18.28 12.22
CA PHE A 3 19.72 19.47 11.37
C PHE A 3 20.06 20.72 12.18
N THR A 4 20.89 21.59 11.65
CA THR A 4 21.30 22.84 12.29
C THR A 4 20.74 24.05 11.60
N THR A 5 20.33 23.90 10.36
CA THR A 5 19.73 24.98 9.56
C THR A 5 18.48 24.47 8.82
N PRO A 6 17.54 25.37 8.44
CA PRO A 6 16.43 24.99 7.55
C PRO A 6 16.89 24.41 6.21
N GLN A 7 18.07 24.82 5.73
CA GLN A 7 18.63 24.32 4.49
C GLN A 7 19.05 22.84 4.61
N ASP A 8 19.55 22.40 5.77
CA ASP A 8 19.89 20.99 6.01
C ASP A 8 18.66 20.11 5.89
N LEU A 9 17.53 20.53 6.48
CA LEU A 9 16.26 19.81 6.37
C LEU A 9 15.75 19.77 4.93
N HIS A 10 15.85 20.90 4.20
CA HIS A 10 15.43 20.95 2.80
C HIS A 10 16.26 20.03 1.90
N ASN A 11 17.58 19.96 2.11
CA ASN A 11 18.46 19.07 1.37
C ASN A 11 18.11 17.60 1.68
N TYR A 12 17.96 17.28 2.95
CA TYR A 12 17.59 15.93 3.39
C TYR A 12 16.24 15.49 2.83
N ARG A 13 15.27 16.37 2.81
CA ARG A 13 13.97 16.10 2.18
C ARG A 13 14.13 15.71 0.72
N LYS A 14 14.94 16.42 -0.06
CA LYS A 14 15.21 16.06 -1.47
C LYS A 14 15.87 14.69 -1.62
N GLU A 15 16.75 14.33 -0.69
CA GLU A 15 17.37 13.00 -0.65
C GLU A 15 16.30 11.93 -0.42
N CYS A 16 15.41 12.12 0.57
CA CYS A 16 14.30 11.21 0.84
C CYS A 16 13.35 11.09 -0.37
N GLU A 17 12.97 12.22 -0.99
CA GLU A 17 12.12 12.22 -2.19
C GLU A 17 12.76 11.46 -3.36
N THR A 18 14.07 11.58 -3.52
CA THR A 18 14.81 10.90 -4.59
C THR A 18 14.91 9.40 -4.33
N SER A 19 15.17 9.00 -3.09
CA SER A 19 15.24 7.60 -2.68
C SER A 19 13.91 6.86 -2.88
N ARG A 20 12.79 7.55 -2.74
CA ARG A 20 11.46 6.99 -2.98
C ARG A 20 11.15 6.74 -4.47
N LYS A 21 11.76 7.49 -5.37
CA LYS A 21 11.60 7.34 -6.83
C LYS A 21 12.54 6.27 -7.39
N ASN A 22 12.50 5.10 -6.79
CA ASN A 22 13.41 3.99 -7.11
C ASN A 22 12.96 3.11 -8.29
N GLY A 23 11.76 3.35 -8.85
CA GLY A 23 11.21 2.59 -9.97
C GLY A 23 10.70 1.19 -9.59
N LYS A 24 10.61 0.88 -8.30
CA LYS A 24 10.06 -0.39 -7.82
C LYS A 24 8.52 -0.39 -7.88
N THR A 25 7.95 -1.57 -8.05
CA THR A 25 6.51 -1.79 -7.84
C THR A 25 6.16 -1.61 -6.37
N GLU A 26 5.32 -0.65 -6.04
CA GLU A 26 4.86 -0.44 -4.67
C GLU A 26 3.67 -1.35 -4.33
N VAL A 27 3.83 -2.20 -3.31
CA VAL A 27 2.77 -3.00 -2.68
C VAL A 27 2.43 -2.36 -1.33
N ILE A 28 1.21 -1.87 -1.19
CA ILE A 28 0.77 -1.09 -0.03
C ILE A 28 -0.22 -1.92 0.78
N ILE A 29 0.03 -2.07 2.09
CA ILE A 29 -0.83 -2.83 3.01
C ILE A 29 -1.07 -2.00 4.26
N SER A 30 -2.34 -1.86 4.68
CA SER A 30 -2.67 -1.19 5.94
C SER A 30 -2.44 -2.14 7.12
N THR A 31 -1.51 -1.80 8.02
CA THR A 31 -1.12 -2.68 9.14
C THR A 31 -1.20 -2.02 10.52
N ASP A 32 -1.42 -0.71 10.57
CA ASP A 32 -1.21 0.06 11.79
C ASP A 32 -2.51 0.55 12.49
N ALA A 33 -3.65 0.03 12.09
CA ALA A 33 -4.93 0.27 12.76
C ALA A 33 -5.48 -1.00 13.41
N THR A 34 -6.19 -0.86 14.52
CA THR A 34 -6.77 -1.99 15.26
C THR A 34 -7.63 -2.90 14.38
N CYS A 35 -8.45 -2.34 13.50
CA CYS A 35 -9.29 -3.11 12.60
C CYS A 35 -8.47 -3.93 11.58
N CYS A 36 -7.40 -3.36 11.04
CA CYS A 36 -6.51 -4.06 10.11
C CYS A 36 -5.79 -5.24 10.81
N VAL A 37 -5.25 -4.98 12.01
CA VAL A 37 -4.57 -6.01 12.82
C VAL A 37 -5.51 -7.15 13.15
N LEU A 38 -6.72 -6.86 13.62
CA LEU A 38 -7.72 -7.88 13.97
C LEU A 38 -8.19 -8.71 12.77
N ARG A 39 -8.04 -8.18 11.56
CA ARG A 39 -8.37 -8.87 10.32
C ARG A 39 -7.19 -9.62 9.68
N GLY A 40 -6.02 -9.62 10.33
CA GLY A 40 -4.86 -10.37 9.89
C GLY A 40 -3.95 -9.65 8.88
N SER A 41 -4.07 -8.32 8.75
CA SER A 41 -3.25 -7.57 7.78
C SER A 41 -1.75 -7.70 8.04
N ARG A 42 -1.32 -7.87 9.30
CA ARG A 42 0.10 -8.07 9.63
C ARG A 42 0.61 -9.41 9.11
N GLU A 43 -0.18 -10.47 9.27
CA GLU A 43 0.18 -11.80 8.74
C GLU A 43 0.26 -11.78 7.20
N VAL A 44 -0.65 -11.06 6.54
CA VAL A 44 -0.58 -10.83 5.09
C VAL A 44 0.71 -10.11 4.71
N ALA A 45 1.08 -9.04 5.42
CA ALA A 45 2.30 -8.28 5.17
C ALA A 45 3.57 -9.12 5.37
N GLU A 46 3.65 -9.90 6.46
CA GLU A 46 4.75 -10.83 6.72
C GLU A 46 4.88 -11.87 5.61
N THR A 47 3.74 -12.41 5.14
CA THR A 47 3.72 -13.37 4.03
C THR A 47 4.18 -12.73 2.72
N PHE A 48 3.82 -11.47 2.45
CA PHE A 48 4.34 -10.73 1.29
C PHE A 48 5.85 -10.57 1.36
N GLN A 49 6.39 -10.18 2.52
CA GLN A 49 7.85 -10.05 2.67
C GLN A 49 8.56 -11.38 2.37
N GLN A 50 8.06 -12.47 2.94
CA GLN A 50 8.61 -13.81 2.69
C GLN A 50 8.53 -14.22 1.22
N ALA A 51 7.40 -13.94 0.55
CA ALA A 51 7.21 -14.28 -0.86
C ALA A 51 8.14 -13.46 -1.78
N ILE A 52 8.30 -12.16 -1.48
CA ILE A 52 9.23 -11.25 -2.21
C ILE A 52 10.67 -11.74 -2.07
N ASP A 53 11.09 -12.07 -0.85
CA ASP A 53 12.46 -12.56 -0.57
C ASP A 53 12.72 -13.90 -1.24
N ALA A 54 11.77 -14.84 -1.14
CA ALA A 54 11.87 -16.16 -1.75
C ALA A 54 11.92 -16.12 -3.29
N ALA A 55 11.20 -15.16 -3.89
CA ALA A 55 11.21 -14.95 -5.34
C ALA A 55 12.42 -14.13 -5.83
N GLY A 56 13.27 -13.58 -4.94
CA GLY A 56 14.39 -12.72 -5.30
C GLY A 56 13.97 -11.38 -5.91
N LEU A 57 12.81 -10.84 -5.49
CA LEU A 57 12.22 -9.62 -6.05
C LEU A 57 12.44 -8.37 -5.19
N THR A 58 13.27 -8.44 -4.17
CA THR A 58 13.54 -7.34 -3.21
C THR A 58 14.04 -6.06 -3.88
N ASP A 59 14.73 -6.18 -5.02
CA ASP A 59 15.16 -5.02 -5.81
C ASP A 59 14.08 -4.48 -6.75
N GLN A 60 12.98 -5.20 -6.95
CA GLN A 60 11.92 -4.84 -7.88
C GLN A 60 10.62 -4.42 -7.19
N ILE A 61 10.42 -4.84 -5.95
CA ILE A 61 9.22 -4.59 -5.17
C ILE A 61 9.56 -3.83 -3.90
N GLU A 62 8.77 -2.82 -3.59
CA GLU A 62 8.78 -2.11 -2.31
C GLU A 62 7.49 -2.44 -1.55
N LEU A 63 7.62 -3.09 -0.40
CA LEU A 63 6.49 -3.32 0.51
C LEU A 63 6.36 -2.11 1.44
N ARG A 64 5.24 -1.38 1.31
CA ARG A 64 4.91 -0.24 2.15
C ARG A 64 3.81 -0.59 3.14
N LEU A 65 4.15 -0.49 4.42
CA LEU A 65 3.21 -0.68 5.52
C LEU A 65 2.63 0.69 5.91
N THR A 66 1.32 0.85 5.74
CA THR A 66 0.69 2.15 5.95
C THR A 66 -0.37 2.13 7.07
N GLY A 67 -0.84 3.31 7.45
CA GLY A 67 -1.97 3.48 8.35
C GLY A 67 -3.30 3.07 7.72
N CYS A 68 -4.40 3.35 8.41
CA CYS A 68 -5.74 2.95 8.00
C CYS A 68 -6.15 3.56 6.65
N LEU A 69 -6.61 2.71 5.74
CA LEU A 69 -7.16 3.13 4.45
C LEU A 69 -8.63 3.56 4.53
N GLY A 70 -9.27 3.41 5.70
CA GLY A 70 -10.61 3.91 6.00
C GLY A 70 -11.76 2.96 5.69
N PHE A 71 -11.53 1.86 4.95
CA PHE A 71 -12.60 0.93 4.56
C PHE A 71 -12.46 -0.43 5.26
N CYS A 72 -12.71 -0.45 6.57
CA CYS A 72 -12.49 -1.63 7.42
C CYS A 72 -13.27 -2.89 7.00
N GLU A 73 -14.39 -2.75 6.28
CA GLU A 73 -15.22 -3.89 5.85
C GLU A 73 -14.51 -4.81 4.86
N ILE A 74 -13.62 -4.24 4.04
CA ILE A 74 -12.92 -4.97 2.98
C ILE A 74 -11.47 -5.33 3.33
N GLU A 75 -11.06 -5.09 4.57
CA GLU A 75 -9.71 -5.48 5.07
C GLU A 75 -9.54 -7.02 5.14
N PRO A 76 -8.34 -7.54 4.97
CA PRO A 76 -7.09 -6.86 4.58
C PRO A 76 -7.12 -6.33 3.13
N ILE A 77 -6.65 -5.08 2.98
CA ILE A 77 -6.54 -4.43 1.66
C ILE A 77 -5.08 -4.50 1.22
N VAL A 78 -4.89 -4.87 -0.05
CA VAL A 78 -3.59 -4.81 -0.73
C VAL A 78 -3.74 -3.95 -1.98
N ILE A 79 -2.91 -2.90 -2.08
CA ILE A 79 -2.86 -2.03 -3.26
C ILE A 79 -1.54 -2.26 -4.00
N ILE A 80 -1.62 -2.49 -5.30
CA ILE A 80 -0.46 -2.55 -6.20
C ILE A 80 -0.50 -1.28 -7.05
N LYS A 81 0.32 -0.29 -6.66
CA LYS A 81 0.17 1.10 -7.09
C LYS A 81 0.40 1.29 -8.59
N ASP A 82 1.46 0.73 -9.15
CA ASP A 82 1.79 0.84 -10.57
C ASP A 82 0.79 0.11 -11.49
N LYS A 83 0.08 -0.90 -10.97
CA LYS A 83 -0.99 -1.61 -11.68
C LYS A 83 -2.37 -0.98 -11.46
N GLN A 84 -2.49 -0.02 -10.57
CA GLN A 84 -3.76 0.60 -10.15
C GLN A 84 -4.79 -0.46 -9.70
N VAL A 85 -4.36 -1.44 -8.91
CA VAL A 85 -5.20 -2.53 -8.44
C VAL A 85 -5.36 -2.46 -6.94
N LEU A 86 -6.60 -2.56 -6.48
CA LEU A 86 -6.97 -2.77 -5.09
C LEU A 86 -7.60 -4.16 -4.94
N TYR A 87 -6.96 -5.00 -4.13
CA TYR A 87 -7.50 -6.29 -3.71
C TYR A 87 -8.08 -6.20 -2.31
N GLN A 88 -9.24 -6.80 -2.09
CA GLN A 88 -9.95 -6.85 -0.82
C GLN A 88 -9.88 -8.23 -0.18
N LYS A 89 -10.02 -8.26 1.16
CA LYS A 89 -10.12 -9.50 1.96
C LYS A 89 -9.03 -10.52 1.63
N VAL A 90 -7.83 -9.98 1.40
CA VAL A 90 -6.66 -10.79 1.05
C VAL A 90 -6.27 -11.64 2.25
N ALA A 91 -6.07 -12.93 2.03
CA ALA A 91 -5.55 -13.86 3.03
C ALA A 91 -4.09 -14.25 2.72
N PRO A 92 -3.31 -14.74 3.70
CA PRO A 92 -1.93 -15.16 3.47
C PRO A 92 -1.76 -16.14 2.31
N LYS A 93 -2.72 -17.05 2.12
CA LYS A 93 -2.73 -18.03 1.00
C LYS A 93 -2.82 -17.41 -0.39
N ASP A 94 -3.31 -16.17 -0.49
CA ASP A 94 -3.49 -15.46 -1.76
C ASP A 94 -2.22 -14.74 -2.22
N VAL A 95 -1.28 -14.53 -1.30
CA VAL A 95 -0.09 -13.72 -1.52
C VAL A 95 0.79 -14.26 -2.63
N GLN A 96 1.06 -15.57 -2.62
CA GLN A 96 1.90 -16.19 -3.65
C GLN A 96 1.31 -15.96 -5.04
N GLU A 97 0.01 -16.17 -5.20
CA GLU A 97 -0.70 -15.97 -6.47
C GLU A 97 -0.68 -14.49 -6.90
N ILE A 98 -0.82 -13.54 -5.96
CA ILE A 98 -0.71 -12.10 -6.25
C ILE A 98 0.68 -11.76 -6.78
N VAL A 99 1.74 -12.28 -6.16
CA VAL A 99 3.11 -12.02 -6.60
C VAL A 99 3.34 -12.59 -8.00
N GLU A 100 2.96 -13.84 -8.24
CA GLU A 100 3.19 -14.51 -9.52
C GLU A 100 2.32 -13.96 -10.65
N GLU A 101 1.01 -13.83 -10.42
CA GLU A 101 0.08 -13.45 -11.48
C GLU A 101 0.02 -11.94 -11.67
N THR A 102 -0.16 -11.18 -10.57
CA THR A 102 -0.39 -9.74 -10.75
C THR A 102 0.92 -8.96 -10.87
N ILE A 103 1.89 -9.22 -10.00
CA ILE A 103 3.11 -8.42 -10.01
C ILE A 103 4.01 -8.84 -11.18
N GLN A 104 4.29 -10.12 -11.35
CA GLN A 104 5.22 -10.60 -12.38
C GLN A 104 4.60 -10.66 -13.78
N LYS A 105 3.36 -11.20 -13.92
CA LYS A 105 2.72 -11.44 -15.22
C LYS A 105 1.75 -10.35 -15.64
N GLY A 106 1.28 -9.49 -14.71
CA GLY A 106 0.31 -8.44 -14.98
C GLY A 106 -1.15 -8.93 -15.10
N ASN A 107 -1.45 -10.14 -14.68
CA ASN A 107 -2.80 -10.70 -14.70
C ASN A 107 -3.59 -10.27 -13.46
N LEU A 108 -4.86 -9.94 -13.63
CA LEU A 108 -5.73 -9.60 -12.50
C LEU A 108 -6.33 -10.85 -11.86
N LEU A 109 -6.34 -10.87 -10.53
CA LEU A 109 -7.06 -11.87 -9.75
C LEU A 109 -8.49 -11.37 -9.49
N GLU A 110 -9.37 -11.58 -10.45
CA GLU A 110 -10.75 -11.06 -10.41
C GLU A 110 -11.54 -11.44 -9.15
N ARG A 111 -11.20 -12.55 -8.49
CA ARG A 111 -11.86 -12.99 -7.25
C ARG A 111 -11.54 -12.11 -6.05
N LEU A 112 -10.44 -11.35 -6.10
CA LEU A 112 -10.00 -10.45 -5.04
C LEU A 112 -10.39 -8.98 -5.30
N LEU A 113 -10.93 -8.67 -6.48
CA LEU A 113 -11.42 -7.31 -6.78
C LEU A 113 -12.63 -6.95 -5.93
N TYR A 114 -12.76 -5.67 -5.62
CA TYR A 114 -13.95 -5.15 -4.97
C TYR A 114 -15.19 -5.35 -5.85
N VAL A 115 -16.27 -5.83 -5.26
CA VAL A 115 -17.57 -5.97 -5.94
C VAL A 115 -18.54 -4.96 -5.35
N ASP A 116 -19.01 -4.03 -6.18
CA ASP A 116 -20.01 -3.05 -5.75
C ASP A 116 -21.30 -3.76 -5.33
N PRO A 117 -21.78 -3.58 -4.09
CA PRO A 117 -22.96 -4.27 -3.60
C PRO A 117 -24.25 -3.90 -4.33
N THR A 118 -24.27 -2.74 -4.99
CA THR A 118 -25.44 -2.22 -5.71
C THR A 118 -25.46 -2.66 -7.17
N THR A 119 -24.35 -2.39 -7.90
CA THR A 119 -24.27 -2.67 -9.33
C THR A 119 -23.79 -4.09 -9.64
N LYS A 120 -23.17 -4.78 -8.67
CA LYS A 120 -22.52 -6.08 -8.82
C LYS A 120 -21.29 -6.07 -9.75
N GLU A 121 -20.85 -4.89 -10.16
CA GLU A 121 -19.65 -4.73 -10.97
C GLU A 121 -18.39 -4.87 -10.13
N LYS A 122 -17.36 -5.47 -10.73
CA LYS A 122 -16.02 -5.51 -10.15
C LYS A 122 -15.32 -4.18 -10.41
N LYS A 123 -14.67 -3.65 -9.37
CA LYS A 123 -13.88 -2.43 -9.45
C LYS A 123 -12.41 -2.78 -9.20
N GLN A 124 -11.57 -2.40 -10.14
CA GLN A 124 -10.13 -2.67 -10.05
C GLN A 124 -9.42 -1.60 -9.23
N ASN A 125 -9.74 -0.36 -9.52
CA ASN A 125 -9.06 0.79 -8.94
C ASN A 125 -9.82 1.35 -7.75
N ARG A 126 -9.10 1.87 -6.76
CA ARG A 126 -9.70 2.52 -5.57
C ARG A 126 -10.63 3.67 -5.95
N GLU A 127 -10.23 4.48 -6.93
CA GLU A 127 -11.00 5.64 -7.38
C GLU A 127 -12.35 5.26 -8.00
N GLU A 128 -12.53 4.00 -8.42
CA GLU A 128 -13.80 3.49 -8.95
C GLU A 128 -14.75 3.02 -7.86
N ILE A 129 -14.25 2.86 -6.62
CA ILE A 129 -15.05 2.36 -5.49
C ILE A 129 -15.92 3.49 -4.92
N PRO A 130 -17.25 3.36 -4.91
CA PRO A 130 -18.16 4.43 -4.49
C PRO A 130 -17.92 4.95 -3.07
N PHE A 131 -17.40 4.08 -2.18
CA PHE A 131 -17.02 4.48 -0.82
C PHE A 131 -15.94 5.56 -0.83
N TYR A 132 -14.91 5.44 -1.67
CA TYR A 132 -13.83 6.42 -1.75
C TYR A 132 -14.20 7.67 -2.55
N GLN A 133 -15.00 7.53 -3.61
CA GLN A 133 -15.42 8.65 -4.47
C GLN A 133 -16.13 9.78 -3.72
N LYS A 134 -16.81 9.45 -2.63
CA LYS A 134 -17.61 10.42 -1.84
C LYS A 134 -16.87 10.97 -0.62
N GLN A 135 -15.57 10.67 -0.48
CA GLN A 135 -14.79 11.08 0.69
C GLN A 135 -13.77 12.17 0.35
N LEU A 136 -13.69 13.16 1.22
CA LEU A 136 -12.58 14.08 1.30
C LEU A 136 -11.66 13.62 2.44
N ARG A 137 -10.51 13.05 2.12
CA ARG A 137 -9.61 12.39 3.08
C ARG A 137 -8.59 13.37 3.65
N TRP A 138 -8.98 14.20 4.62
CA TRP A 138 -8.08 15.15 5.25
C TRP A 138 -7.15 14.49 6.27
N VAL A 139 -7.72 13.71 7.18
CA VAL A 139 -6.93 13.07 8.25
C VAL A 139 -6.14 11.86 7.72
N LEU A 140 -6.74 11.07 6.84
CA LEU A 140 -6.13 9.86 6.28
C LEU A 140 -5.50 10.11 4.89
N GLY A 141 -5.31 11.37 4.51
CA GLY A 141 -4.86 11.74 3.15
C GLY A 141 -3.48 11.21 2.79
N LEU A 142 -2.58 11.17 3.77
CA LEU A 142 -1.21 10.67 3.59
C LEU A 142 -1.08 9.15 3.73
N ASN A 143 -2.12 8.44 4.21
CA ASN A 143 -2.09 6.99 4.22
C ASN A 143 -2.08 6.47 2.78
N GLU A 144 -1.20 5.55 2.47
CA GLU A 144 -0.68 5.08 1.18
C GLU A 144 0.64 5.75 0.77
N GLU A 145 0.85 7.02 1.12
CA GLU A 145 2.06 7.75 0.76
C GLU A 145 3.16 7.63 1.81
N ILE A 146 2.78 7.39 3.08
CA ILE A 146 3.74 7.29 4.18
C ILE A 146 3.60 5.98 4.95
N GLU A 147 4.72 5.50 5.47
CA GLU A 147 4.77 4.57 6.58
C GLU A 147 4.70 5.38 7.87
N PRO A 148 3.71 5.18 8.76
CA PRO A 148 3.50 6.02 9.95
C PRO A 148 4.66 6.02 10.95
N THR A 149 5.52 5.02 10.89
CA THR A 149 6.71 4.89 11.75
C THR A 149 8.00 5.43 11.12
N SER A 150 7.93 5.87 9.85
CA SER A 150 9.07 6.40 9.11
C SER A 150 9.11 7.92 9.15
N ILE A 151 10.10 8.48 9.85
CA ILE A 151 10.35 9.93 9.86
C ILE A 151 10.77 10.44 8.49
N ASP A 152 11.45 9.62 7.71
CA ASP A 152 11.93 9.97 6.36
C ASP A 152 10.76 10.12 5.40
N ASP A 153 9.76 9.24 5.49
CA ASP A 153 8.52 9.36 4.73
C ASP A 153 7.73 10.62 5.09
N TYR A 154 7.67 10.96 6.39
CA TYR A 154 7.03 12.17 6.86
C TYR A 154 7.72 13.42 6.30
N ILE A 155 9.05 13.49 6.39
CA ILE A 155 9.84 14.60 5.84
C ILE A 155 9.69 14.70 4.33
N ALA A 156 9.73 13.59 3.60
CA ALA A 156 9.55 13.56 2.14
C ALA A 156 8.19 14.14 1.70
N ASN A 157 7.15 13.97 2.53
CA ASN A 157 5.79 14.45 2.25
C ASN A 157 5.46 15.82 2.87
N SER A 158 6.45 16.64 3.19
CA SER A 158 6.28 18.02 3.69
C SER A 158 5.80 18.09 5.15
N GLY A 159 6.01 17.06 5.92
CA GLY A 159 5.76 17.06 7.35
C GLY A 159 6.74 17.93 8.15
#